data_04cc789eded186e95dcb39a56c6cef6b
#
_entry.id   04cc789eded186e95dcb39a56c6cef6b
#
_cell.length_a   1.000
_cell.length_b   1.000
_cell.length_c   1.000
_cell.angle_alpha   90.00
_cell.angle_beta   90.00
_cell.angle_gamma   90.00
#
_symmetry.space_group_name_H-M   'P 1'
#
loop_
_entity.id
_entity.type
_entity.pdbx_description
1 polymer ?
#
loop_
_entity_poly.entity_id
_entity_poly.type
_entity_poly.pdbx_seq_one_letter_code
_entity_poly.pdbx_strand_id
1 'polypeptide(L)'
;MPPVIIEVRAPASSANLGPGFDCVGISFALYTTVRVTPQDVLEIVPIGKDLEGTPTDETNIVYQAMLALAQTAGLTLPPVRLEIESGIPLARGLGSSAAALVAGMVAANELLGRPLDTQGLFDLASRLEGHPDNAGASLVGGAVVATFDGQTAKYLRFQLPSSLRALLVVPQYALETSKARGVLPDSYSRSDMVFQLSHAALLAAGLASGNLTVFKEAMRDRLHQPYRAALVPGLLELLEGAPEHGALGAALSGAGPSVLCFYEENTDLSGLKAFLTGVLEQHGIAALLEELPLDNAGVQIETR
;
A
#
# COMPACT_ATOMS: atom_id res chain seq x y z
N MET A 1 29.16 -12.28 22.25
CA MET A 1 28.89 -12.18 20.81
C MET A 1 28.24 -10.83 20.58
N PRO A 2 28.49 -10.12 19.48
CA PRO A 2 27.68 -8.93 19.17
C PRO A 2 26.20 -9.31 19.14
N PRO A 3 25.30 -8.40 19.53
CA PRO A 3 23.86 -8.69 19.47
C PRO A 3 23.47 -8.94 18.02
N VAL A 4 22.61 -9.91 17.79
CA VAL A 4 22.04 -10.20 16.48
C VAL A 4 21.08 -9.05 16.13
N ILE A 5 21.30 -8.40 14.98
CA ILE A 5 20.43 -7.36 14.45
C ILE A 5 19.61 -7.95 13.30
N ILE A 6 18.29 -7.90 13.41
CA ILE A 6 17.37 -8.27 12.35
C ILE A 6 16.93 -6.98 11.67
N GLU A 7 17.24 -6.80 10.39
CA GLU A 7 16.78 -5.69 9.58
C GLU A 7 15.71 -6.19 8.61
N VAL A 8 14.54 -5.53 8.62
CA VAL A 8 13.41 -5.84 7.75
C VAL A 8 13.02 -4.59 6.97
N ARG A 9 12.93 -4.70 5.66
CA ARG A 9 12.49 -3.64 4.76
C ARG A 9 11.18 -4.05 4.10
N ALA A 10 10.09 -3.34 4.40
CA ALA A 10 8.77 -3.57 3.83
C ALA A 10 8.42 -2.46 2.83
N PRO A 11 8.02 -2.79 1.59
CA PRO A 11 7.73 -1.80 0.56
C PRO A 11 6.39 -1.10 0.80
N ALA A 12 6.29 0.12 0.30
CA ALA A 12 5.06 0.87 0.13
C ALA A 12 4.08 0.10 -0.76
N SER A 13 2.80 0.43 -0.66
CA SER A 13 1.77 -0.21 -1.46
C SER A 13 0.63 0.75 -1.82
N SER A 14 -0.03 0.49 -2.94
CA SER A 14 -1.30 1.08 -3.30
C SER A 14 -2.37 -0.01 -3.38
N ALA A 15 -3.51 0.26 -2.81
CA ALA A 15 -4.66 -0.63 -2.83
C ALA A 15 -5.71 -0.17 -3.83
N ASN A 16 -6.64 -1.05 -4.13
CA ASN A 16 -7.83 -0.86 -4.95
C ASN A 16 -7.56 -0.77 -6.46
N LEU A 17 -6.63 0.03 -6.91
CA LEU A 17 -6.30 0.29 -8.33
C LEU A 17 -7.56 0.56 -9.18
N GLY A 18 -8.51 1.36 -8.65
CA GLY A 18 -9.84 1.56 -9.19
C GLY A 18 -10.80 0.46 -8.72
N PRO A 19 -11.20 -0.50 -9.56
CA PRO A 19 -12.31 -1.42 -9.25
C PRO A 19 -11.98 -2.56 -8.28
N GLY A 20 -10.72 -2.74 -7.90
CA GLY A 20 -10.28 -3.83 -7.02
C GLY A 20 -10.39 -3.50 -5.53
N PHE A 21 -11.47 -2.84 -5.11
CA PHE A 21 -11.69 -2.39 -3.74
C PHE A 21 -11.54 -3.53 -2.73
N ASP A 22 -10.66 -3.32 -1.73
CA ASP A 22 -10.32 -4.26 -0.66
C ASP A 22 -9.83 -5.65 -1.16
N CYS A 23 -9.39 -5.76 -2.42
CA CYS A 23 -8.92 -7.04 -2.96
C CYS A 23 -7.69 -6.96 -3.87
N VAL A 24 -7.35 -5.80 -4.43
CA VAL A 24 -6.19 -5.64 -5.31
C VAL A 24 -5.20 -4.67 -4.72
N GLY A 25 -3.94 -5.10 -4.60
CA GLY A 25 -2.82 -4.27 -4.15
C GLY A 25 -1.60 -4.38 -5.05
N ILE A 26 -0.75 -3.36 -5.03
CA ILE A 26 0.51 -3.30 -5.76
C ILE A 26 1.59 -2.66 -4.88
N SER A 27 2.84 -3.09 -5.01
CA SER A 27 3.95 -2.58 -4.21
C SER A 27 4.92 -1.71 -4.99
N PHE A 28 5.54 -0.75 -4.29
CA PHE A 28 6.50 0.22 -4.84
C PHE A 28 7.83 0.15 -4.12
N ALA A 29 8.92 0.47 -4.82
CA ALA A 29 10.28 0.51 -4.28
C ALA A 29 10.53 1.76 -3.41
N LEU A 30 9.72 1.93 -2.38
CA LEU A 30 9.84 2.92 -1.31
C LEU A 30 9.55 2.17 0.00
N TYR A 31 10.36 2.31 1.04
CA TYR A 31 10.35 1.33 2.13
C TYR A 31 10.20 1.95 3.51
N THR A 32 9.58 1.18 4.40
CA THR A 32 9.78 1.26 5.85
C THR A 32 10.81 0.22 6.25
N THR A 33 11.84 0.64 6.98
CA THR A 33 12.92 -0.22 7.49
C THR A 33 12.81 -0.31 9.01
N VAL A 34 12.79 -1.51 9.52
CA VAL A 34 12.74 -1.81 10.96
C VAL A 34 13.98 -2.62 11.32
N ARG A 35 14.73 -2.15 12.34
CA ARG A 35 15.87 -2.88 12.92
C ARG A 35 15.54 -3.30 14.33
N VAL A 36 15.66 -4.58 14.60
CA VAL A 36 15.35 -5.18 15.90
C VAL A 36 16.60 -5.76 16.51
N THR A 37 16.89 -5.35 17.75
CA THR A 37 17.97 -5.88 18.56
C THR A 37 17.42 -6.35 19.91
N PRO A 38 17.59 -7.62 20.33
CA PRO A 38 17.21 -8.07 21.66
C PRO A 38 17.95 -7.29 22.75
N GLN A 39 17.23 -6.89 23.80
CA GLN A 39 17.81 -6.22 24.99
C GLN A 39 16.93 -6.43 26.23
N ASP A 40 17.27 -5.81 27.37
CA ASP A 40 16.57 -6.04 28.65
C ASP A 40 15.29 -5.23 28.83
N VAL A 41 15.13 -4.12 28.10
CA VAL A 41 13.98 -3.22 28.19
C VAL A 41 13.50 -2.82 26.81
N LEU A 42 12.21 -2.51 26.64
CA LEU A 42 11.68 -1.98 25.38
C LEU A 42 12.20 -0.56 25.14
N GLU A 43 12.75 -0.34 23.95
CA GLU A 43 13.15 0.98 23.46
C GLU A 43 12.73 1.12 22.01
N ILE A 44 11.93 2.14 21.69
CA ILE A 44 11.47 2.43 20.33
C ILE A 44 12.03 3.76 19.88
N VAL A 45 12.76 3.74 18.75
CA VAL A 45 13.50 4.88 18.21
C VAL A 45 13.04 5.17 16.78
N PRO A 46 12.11 6.11 16.57
CA PRO A 46 11.81 6.61 15.24
C PRO A 46 12.99 7.41 14.68
N ILE A 47 13.35 7.16 13.42
CA ILE A 47 14.46 7.82 12.73
C ILE A 47 13.92 8.64 11.57
N GLY A 48 14.22 9.94 11.56
CA GLY A 48 13.82 10.88 10.51
C GLY A 48 12.61 11.74 10.89
N LYS A 49 12.50 12.89 10.21
CA LYS A 49 11.47 13.91 10.51
C LYS A 49 10.06 13.45 10.23
N ASP A 50 9.88 12.58 9.25
CA ASP A 50 8.55 12.09 8.82
C ASP A 50 7.90 11.18 9.87
N LEU A 51 8.67 10.73 10.87
CA LEU A 51 8.19 9.92 12.00
C LEU A 51 8.12 10.72 13.32
N GLU A 52 8.34 12.04 13.28
CA GLU A 52 8.16 12.89 14.49
C GLU A 52 6.72 12.79 15.01
N GLY A 53 6.57 12.54 16.32
CA GLY A 53 5.27 12.36 16.97
C GLY A 53 4.66 10.97 16.87
N THR A 54 5.32 10.00 16.21
CA THR A 54 4.88 8.61 16.32
C THR A 54 5.14 8.07 17.74
N PRO A 55 4.26 7.19 18.26
CA PRO A 55 4.44 6.64 19.61
C PRO A 55 5.78 5.93 19.79
N THR A 56 6.43 6.14 20.94
CA THR A 56 7.67 5.47 21.35
C THR A 56 7.47 4.49 22.49
N ASP A 57 6.22 4.11 22.74
CA ASP A 57 5.78 3.16 23.74
C ASP A 57 5.10 1.95 23.09
N GLU A 58 4.48 1.12 23.90
CA GLU A 58 3.80 -0.11 23.47
C GLU A 58 2.65 0.14 22.49
N THR A 59 2.17 1.37 22.31
CA THR A 59 1.11 1.71 21.34
C THR A 59 1.63 1.89 19.91
N ASN A 60 2.95 1.82 19.71
CA ASN A 60 3.56 1.91 18.38
C ASN A 60 3.08 0.77 17.48
N ILE A 61 2.65 1.09 16.25
CA ILE A 61 2.06 0.12 15.32
C ILE A 61 3.01 -1.03 14.96
N VAL A 62 4.31 -0.77 14.83
CA VAL A 62 5.32 -1.80 14.53
C VAL A 62 5.40 -2.78 15.71
N TYR A 63 5.48 -2.25 16.93
CA TYR A 63 5.53 -3.08 18.14
C TYR A 63 4.23 -3.84 18.38
N GLN A 64 3.07 -3.24 18.11
CA GLN A 64 1.78 -3.93 18.17
C GLN A 64 1.69 -5.10 17.18
N ALA A 65 2.25 -4.93 15.97
CA ALA A 65 2.33 -6.02 15.00
C ALA A 65 3.25 -7.16 15.48
N MET A 66 4.36 -6.83 16.14
CA MET A 66 5.25 -7.82 16.77
C MET A 66 4.53 -8.60 17.86
N LEU A 67 3.79 -7.92 18.73
CA LEU A 67 2.98 -8.56 19.81
C LEU A 67 1.90 -9.46 19.23
N ALA A 68 1.19 -9.01 18.19
CA ALA A 68 0.13 -9.80 17.55
C ALA A 68 0.68 -11.10 16.94
N LEU A 69 1.87 -11.07 16.35
CA LEU A 69 2.54 -12.27 15.85
C LEU A 69 2.89 -13.22 17.00
N ALA A 70 3.53 -12.71 18.07
CA ALA A 70 3.90 -13.53 19.21
C ALA A 70 2.68 -14.21 19.84
N GLN A 71 1.57 -13.46 20.01
CA GLN A 71 0.30 -14.00 20.51
C GLN A 71 -0.27 -15.09 19.60
N THR A 72 -0.26 -14.85 18.26
CA THR A 72 -0.75 -15.83 17.28
C THR A 72 0.06 -17.11 17.32
N ALA A 73 1.37 -17.02 17.56
CA ALA A 73 2.28 -18.16 17.67
C ALA A 73 2.27 -18.81 19.07
N GLY A 74 1.57 -18.25 20.06
CA GLY A 74 1.62 -18.73 21.44
C GLY A 74 2.98 -18.54 22.12
N LEU A 75 3.75 -17.55 21.68
CA LEU A 75 5.11 -17.24 22.15
C LEU A 75 5.14 -15.91 22.90
N THR A 76 6.21 -15.69 23.65
CA THR A 76 6.47 -14.42 24.35
C THR A 76 7.50 -13.61 23.56
N LEU A 77 7.18 -12.37 23.25
CA LEU A 77 8.12 -11.43 22.62
C LEU A 77 9.11 -10.95 23.70
N PRO A 78 10.41 -11.15 23.53
CA PRO A 78 11.39 -10.58 24.45
C PRO A 78 11.43 -9.04 24.29
N PRO A 79 11.90 -8.30 25.30
CA PRO A 79 12.15 -6.87 25.14
C PRO A 79 13.19 -6.61 24.04
N VAL A 80 12.99 -5.55 23.27
CA VAL A 80 13.82 -5.23 22.12
C VAL A 80 14.10 -3.73 22.04
N ARG A 81 15.22 -3.38 21.41
CA ARG A 81 15.43 -2.08 20.80
C ARG A 81 14.91 -2.14 19.36
N LEU A 82 14.03 -1.21 19.04
CA LEU A 82 13.33 -1.13 17.77
C LEU A 82 13.63 0.22 17.10
N GLU A 83 14.43 0.21 16.05
CA GLU A 83 14.70 1.39 15.24
C GLU A 83 13.78 1.37 14.01
N ILE A 84 13.06 2.46 13.76
CA ILE A 84 12.08 2.57 12.67
C ILE A 84 12.48 3.75 11.78
N GLU A 85 12.67 3.49 10.50
CA GLU A 85 12.95 4.48 9.47
C GLU A 85 11.94 4.29 8.33
N SER A 86 11.34 5.37 7.81
CA SER A 86 10.39 5.28 6.72
C SER A 86 10.60 6.39 5.71
N GLY A 87 10.69 6.01 4.43
CA GLY A 87 10.58 6.94 3.32
C GLY A 87 9.15 7.10 2.80
N ILE A 88 8.17 6.38 3.39
CA ILE A 88 6.79 6.36 2.92
C ILE A 88 6.00 7.49 3.60
N PRO A 89 5.46 8.47 2.85
CA PRO A 89 4.66 9.55 3.43
C PRO A 89 3.45 9.03 4.21
N LEU A 90 3.29 9.53 5.45
CA LEU A 90 2.19 9.10 6.32
C LEU A 90 0.83 9.62 5.85
N ALA A 91 -0.21 8.79 5.94
CA ALA A 91 -1.60 9.15 5.63
C ALA A 91 -1.80 9.76 4.22
N ARG A 92 -1.11 9.22 3.22
CA ARG A 92 -1.17 9.66 1.81
C ARG A 92 -1.69 8.58 0.86
N GLY A 93 -2.22 7.46 1.38
CA GLY A 93 -2.72 6.37 0.54
C GLY A 93 -1.62 5.47 -0.05
N LEU A 94 -0.41 5.50 0.51
CA LEU A 94 0.76 4.74 0.05
C LEU A 94 1.10 3.54 0.95
N GLY A 95 0.15 3.08 1.75
CA GLY A 95 0.30 1.88 2.57
C GLY A 95 1.35 1.99 3.69
N SER A 96 1.61 3.20 4.23
CA SER A 96 2.62 3.39 5.28
C SER A 96 2.31 2.59 6.55
N SER A 97 1.02 2.50 6.95
CA SER A 97 0.57 1.65 8.07
C SER A 97 0.83 0.18 7.79
N ALA A 98 0.44 -0.29 6.60
CA ALA A 98 0.62 -1.67 6.17
C ALA A 98 2.11 -2.07 6.10
N ALA A 99 2.97 -1.20 5.57
CA ALA A 99 4.41 -1.43 5.52
C ALA A 99 5.02 -1.52 6.94
N ALA A 100 4.62 -0.62 7.85
CA ALA A 100 5.05 -0.64 9.24
C ALA A 100 4.59 -1.92 9.97
N LEU A 101 3.33 -2.31 9.79
CA LEU A 101 2.75 -3.54 10.32
C LEU A 101 3.49 -4.78 9.80
N VAL A 102 3.68 -4.87 8.47
CA VAL A 102 4.40 -6.01 7.84
C VAL A 102 5.83 -6.08 8.33
N ALA A 103 6.54 -4.94 8.40
CA ALA A 103 7.93 -4.92 8.88
C ALA A 103 8.04 -5.41 10.32
N GLY A 104 7.16 -4.94 11.22
CA GLY A 104 7.13 -5.38 12.62
C GLY A 104 6.80 -6.87 12.76
N MET A 105 5.76 -7.32 12.08
CA MET A 105 5.32 -8.72 12.11
C MET A 105 6.42 -9.65 11.59
N VAL A 106 7.06 -9.32 10.47
CA VAL A 106 8.14 -10.15 9.90
C VAL A 106 9.37 -10.13 10.79
N ALA A 107 9.72 -8.98 11.38
CA ALA A 107 10.84 -8.90 12.33
C ALA A 107 10.61 -9.78 13.57
N ALA A 108 9.39 -9.80 14.12
CA ALA A 108 9.04 -10.70 15.22
C ALA A 108 9.06 -12.17 14.78
N ASN A 109 8.61 -12.48 13.56
CA ASN A 109 8.65 -13.84 13.02
C ASN A 109 10.10 -14.35 12.94
N GLU A 110 11.02 -13.53 12.45
CA GLU A 110 12.46 -13.87 12.42
C GLU A 110 13.03 -14.03 13.84
N LEU A 111 12.74 -13.09 14.73
CA LEU A 111 13.24 -13.10 16.10
C LEU A 111 12.78 -14.34 16.90
N LEU A 112 11.57 -14.81 16.64
CA LEU A 112 10.95 -15.96 17.32
C LEU A 112 11.18 -17.30 16.61
N GLY A 113 12.07 -17.35 15.59
CA GLY A 113 12.44 -18.58 14.89
C GLY A 113 11.48 -19.01 13.81
N ARG A 114 10.73 -18.07 13.21
CA ARG A 114 9.82 -18.27 12.06
C ARG A 114 8.64 -19.19 12.36
N PRO A 115 7.87 -18.93 13.41
CA PRO A 115 6.71 -19.77 13.76
C PRO A 115 5.60 -19.76 12.71
N LEU A 116 5.49 -18.70 11.87
CA LEU A 116 4.52 -18.62 10.79
C LEU A 116 5.22 -18.68 9.43
N ASP A 117 4.60 -19.38 8.50
CA ASP A 117 4.96 -19.33 7.08
C ASP A 117 4.36 -18.09 6.38
N THR A 118 4.63 -17.91 5.10
CA THR A 118 4.15 -16.76 4.32
C THR A 118 2.62 -16.67 4.32
N GLN A 119 1.90 -17.79 4.27
CA GLN A 119 0.44 -17.80 4.32
C GLN A 119 -0.07 -17.36 5.70
N GLY A 120 0.54 -17.85 6.77
CA GLY A 120 0.19 -17.44 8.13
C GLY A 120 0.46 -15.96 8.39
N LEU A 121 1.56 -15.43 7.84
CA LEU A 121 1.86 -13.99 7.87
C LEU A 121 0.82 -13.18 7.07
N PHE A 122 0.44 -13.67 5.89
CA PHE A 122 -0.58 -13.01 5.05
C PHE A 122 -1.94 -12.95 5.75
N ASP A 123 -2.36 -14.06 6.37
CA ASP A 123 -3.62 -14.14 7.14
C ASP A 123 -3.59 -13.18 8.33
N LEU A 124 -2.48 -13.15 9.09
CA LEU A 124 -2.33 -12.26 10.23
C LEU A 124 -2.35 -10.79 9.79
N ALA A 125 -1.60 -10.43 8.76
CA ALA A 125 -1.59 -9.07 8.22
C ALA A 125 -2.98 -8.62 7.76
N SER A 126 -3.71 -9.50 7.06
CA SER A 126 -5.08 -9.23 6.60
C SER A 126 -6.06 -9.03 7.76
N ARG A 127 -5.91 -9.80 8.86
CA ARG A 127 -6.73 -9.60 10.07
C ARG A 127 -6.44 -8.28 10.77
N LEU A 128 -5.18 -7.87 10.85
CA LEU A 128 -4.78 -6.63 11.52
C LEU A 128 -5.21 -5.38 10.75
N GLU A 129 -5.11 -5.41 9.41
CA GLU A 129 -5.55 -4.31 8.53
C GLU A 129 -7.08 -4.33 8.28
N GLY A 130 -7.73 -5.50 8.37
CA GLY A 130 -9.13 -5.69 8.00
C GLY A 130 -9.36 -5.91 6.50
N HIS A 131 -8.31 -5.87 5.68
CA HIS A 131 -8.31 -6.13 4.24
C HIS A 131 -6.91 -6.60 3.77
N PRO A 132 -6.84 -7.40 2.67
CA PRO A 132 -5.61 -8.10 2.30
C PRO A 132 -4.68 -7.32 1.35
N ASP A 133 -5.13 -6.23 0.76
CA ASP A 133 -4.54 -5.58 -0.40
C ASP A 133 -3.18 -4.90 -0.12
N ASN A 134 -3.15 -3.88 0.77
CA ASN A 134 -1.93 -3.14 1.09
C ASN A 134 -0.90 -4.04 1.78
N ALA A 135 -1.30 -4.69 2.87
CA ALA A 135 -0.38 -5.52 3.64
C ALA A 135 0.08 -6.75 2.83
N GLY A 136 -0.81 -7.32 2.02
CA GLY A 136 -0.45 -8.41 1.11
C GLY A 136 0.58 -7.99 0.08
N ALA A 137 0.38 -6.87 -0.61
CA ALA A 137 1.33 -6.35 -1.58
C ALA A 137 2.68 -6.01 -0.93
N SER A 138 2.67 -5.39 0.25
CA SER A 138 3.89 -5.09 1.01
C SER A 138 4.64 -6.37 1.43
N LEU A 139 3.91 -7.42 1.82
CA LEU A 139 4.51 -8.68 2.27
C LEU A 139 5.14 -9.47 1.11
N VAL A 140 4.41 -9.68 0.02
CA VAL A 140 4.84 -10.61 -1.05
C VAL A 140 5.38 -9.94 -2.29
N GLY A 141 5.22 -8.63 -2.45
CA GLY A 141 5.65 -7.87 -3.63
C GLY A 141 4.79 -8.09 -4.87
N GLY A 142 5.03 -7.29 -5.89
CA GLY A 142 4.29 -7.34 -7.15
C GLY A 142 2.87 -6.83 -7.04
N ALA A 143 1.97 -7.38 -7.86
CA ALA A 143 0.54 -7.18 -7.73
C ALA A 143 -0.09 -8.37 -7.01
N VAL A 144 -1.02 -8.10 -6.11
CA VAL A 144 -1.77 -9.11 -5.34
C VAL A 144 -3.25 -8.96 -5.65
N VAL A 145 -3.89 -10.08 -5.94
CA VAL A 145 -5.35 -10.19 -5.99
C VAL A 145 -5.76 -11.20 -4.94
N ALA A 146 -6.59 -10.80 -4.00
CA ALA A 146 -6.90 -11.60 -2.82
C ALA A 146 -8.39 -11.55 -2.45
N THR A 147 -8.83 -12.58 -1.75
CA THR A 147 -10.10 -12.60 -1.01
C THR A 147 -9.81 -12.72 0.48
N PHE A 148 -10.71 -12.19 1.30
CA PHE A 148 -10.59 -12.28 2.76
C PHE A 148 -11.96 -12.50 3.37
N ASP A 149 -12.09 -13.50 4.25
CA ASP A 149 -13.35 -13.86 4.93
C ASP A 149 -13.43 -13.35 6.38
N GLY A 150 -12.48 -12.50 6.78
CA GLY A 150 -12.34 -12.01 8.15
C GLY A 150 -11.37 -12.84 9.00
N GLN A 151 -10.95 -14.01 8.55
CA GLN A 151 -10.02 -14.89 9.25
C GLN A 151 -8.84 -15.32 8.37
N THR A 152 -9.13 -15.78 7.16
CA THR A 152 -8.15 -16.29 6.20
C THR A 152 -8.25 -15.53 4.90
N ALA A 153 -7.10 -15.33 4.27
CA ALA A 153 -6.99 -14.74 2.94
C ALA A 153 -6.50 -15.77 1.93
N LYS A 154 -7.03 -15.71 0.72
CA LYS A 154 -6.49 -16.46 -0.42
C LYS A 154 -6.04 -15.45 -1.46
N TYR A 155 -4.82 -15.60 -1.95
CA TYR A 155 -4.26 -14.63 -2.88
C TYR A 155 -3.54 -15.28 -4.05
N LEU A 156 -3.47 -14.55 -5.14
CA LEU A 156 -2.54 -14.76 -6.23
C LEU A 156 -1.62 -13.54 -6.32
N ARG A 157 -0.34 -13.81 -6.50
CA ARG A 157 0.68 -12.79 -6.74
C ARG A 157 1.07 -12.80 -8.21
N PHE A 158 1.13 -11.63 -8.81
CA PHE A 158 1.61 -11.45 -10.19
C PHE A 158 2.88 -10.62 -10.18
N GLN A 159 3.85 -11.07 -10.97
CA GLN A 159 5.06 -10.31 -11.22
C GLN A 159 4.75 -9.20 -12.23
N LEU A 160 5.09 -7.97 -11.88
CA LEU A 160 4.83 -6.82 -12.73
C LEU A 160 5.91 -6.71 -13.81
N PRO A 161 5.54 -6.31 -15.05
CA PRO A 161 6.51 -6.04 -16.09
C PRO A 161 7.54 -5.01 -15.64
N SER A 162 8.82 -5.24 -15.97
CA SER A 162 9.91 -4.33 -15.62
C SER A 162 9.81 -2.98 -16.33
N SER A 163 9.04 -2.89 -17.42
CA SER A 163 8.75 -1.65 -18.15
C SER A 163 7.64 -0.81 -17.52
N LEU A 164 6.84 -1.38 -16.61
CA LEU A 164 5.77 -0.63 -15.94
C LEU A 164 6.34 0.30 -14.86
N ARG A 165 5.90 1.54 -14.86
CA ARG A 165 6.28 2.60 -13.91
C ARG A 165 5.04 3.26 -13.35
N ALA A 166 5.20 3.91 -12.21
CA ALA A 166 4.17 4.68 -11.53
C ALA A 166 4.58 6.14 -11.38
N LEU A 167 3.70 7.06 -11.77
CA LEU A 167 3.76 8.47 -11.41
C LEU A 167 2.69 8.72 -10.34
N LEU A 168 3.12 9.14 -9.16
CA LEU A 168 2.24 9.48 -8.05
C LEU A 168 2.03 10.99 -7.96
N VAL A 169 0.79 11.39 -7.83
CA VAL A 169 0.40 12.72 -7.36
C VAL A 169 0.19 12.60 -5.85
N VAL A 170 1.05 13.24 -5.04
CA VAL A 170 1.03 13.16 -3.57
C VAL A 170 0.64 14.52 -3.00
N PRO A 171 -0.66 14.78 -2.70
CA PRO A 171 -1.11 16.00 -2.07
C PRO A 171 -0.49 16.21 -0.69
N GLN A 172 -0.24 17.49 -0.32
CA GLN A 172 0.41 17.83 0.96
C GLN A 172 -0.56 17.86 2.16
N TYR A 173 -1.73 17.27 2.03
CA TYR A 173 -2.65 17.08 3.15
C TYR A 173 -2.89 15.59 3.42
N ALA A 174 -3.18 15.26 4.68
CA ALA A 174 -3.49 13.89 5.09
C ALA A 174 -4.97 13.57 4.90
N LEU A 175 -5.28 12.32 4.57
CA LEU A 175 -6.64 11.78 4.54
C LEU A 175 -6.69 10.46 5.31
N GLU A 176 -7.44 10.45 6.40
CA GLU A 176 -7.63 9.26 7.21
C GLU A 176 -8.50 8.21 6.48
N THR A 177 -8.11 6.95 6.55
CA THR A 177 -8.83 5.84 5.93
C THR A 177 -10.27 5.72 6.45
N SER A 178 -10.48 5.95 7.76
CA SER A 178 -11.80 5.97 8.39
C SER A 178 -12.75 6.99 7.73
N LYS A 179 -12.25 8.20 7.49
CA LYS A 179 -13.01 9.26 6.82
C LYS A 179 -13.33 8.89 5.37
N ALA A 180 -12.36 8.33 4.65
CA ALA A 180 -12.55 7.89 3.26
C ALA A 180 -13.49 6.67 3.13
N ARG A 181 -13.63 5.85 4.17
CA ARG A 181 -14.63 4.77 4.23
C ARG A 181 -16.01 5.30 4.61
N GLY A 182 -16.09 6.32 5.46
CA GLY A 182 -17.35 6.90 5.94
C GLY A 182 -18.21 7.61 4.89
N VAL A 183 -17.65 7.91 3.70
CA VAL A 183 -18.41 8.52 2.60
C VAL A 183 -19.01 7.49 1.63
N LEU A 184 -18.72 6.20 1.81
CA LEU A 184 -19.21 5.15 0.94
C LEU A 184 -20.67 4.82 1.28
N PRO A 185 -21.55 4.56 0.28
CA PRO A 185 -22.92 4.15 0.54
C PRO A 185 -23.01 2.70 1.03
N ASP A 186 -24.07 2.40 1.77
CA ASP A 186 -24.35 1.04 2.26
C ASP A 186 -24.86 0.08 1.16
N SER A 187 -25.26 0.59 0.00
CA SER A 187 -25.82 -0.20 -1.09
C SER A 187 -25.51 0.41 -2.45
N TYR A 188 -25.43 -0.45 -3.45
CA TYR A 188 -25.15 -0.09 -4.84
C TYR A 188 -26.21 -0.63 -5.79
N SER A 189 -26.40 0.04 -6.93
CA SER A 189 -27.31 -0.46 -7.97
C SER A 189 -26.76 -1.74 -8.62
N ARG A 190 -27.67 -2.57 -9.20
CA ARG A 190 -27.22 -3.74 -9.98
C ARG A 190 -26.32 -3.34 -11.13
N SER A 191 -26.59 -2.22 -11.80
CA SER A 191 -25.75 -1.75 -12.92
C SER A 191 -24.34 -1.37 -12.47
N ASP A 192 -24.20 -0.73 -11.32
CA ASP A 192 -22.89 -0.40 -10.78
C ASP A 192 -22.13 -1.63 -10.30
N MET A 193 -22.83 -2.62 -9.72
CA MET A 193 -22.21 -3.89 -9.35
C MET A 193 -21.72 -4.68 -10.57
N VAL A 194 -22.49 -4.73 -11.67
CA VAL A 194 -22.05 -5.37 -12.92
C VAL A 194 -20.86 -4.64 -13.52
N PHE A 195 -20.88 -3.30 -13.52
CA PHE A 195 -19.75 -2.49 -13.96
C PHE A 195 -18.51 -2.83 -13.14
N GLN A 196 -18.63 -2.79 -11.82
CA GLN A 196 -17.52 -3.04 -10.90
C GLN A 196 -16.91 -4.43 -11.08
N LEU A 197 -17.75 -5.48 -11.12
CA LEU A 197 -17.30 -6.86 -11.31
C LEU A 197 -16.57 -7.04 -12.64
N SER A 198 -17.09 -6.47 -13.73
CA SER A 198 -16.47 -6.60 -15.05
C SER A 198 -15.12 -5.90 -15.13
N HIS A 199 -14.98 -4.70 -14.54
CA HIS A 199 -13.73 -3.94 -14.52
C HIS A 199 -12.71 -4.58 -13.58
N ALA A 200 -13.12 -5.06 -12.40
CA ALA A 200 -12.24 -5.80 -11.49
C ALA A 200 -11.71 -7.09 -12.13
N ALA A 201 -12.56 -7.83 -12.84
CA ALA A 201 -12.14 -9.03 -13.57
C ALA A 201 -11.18 -8.70 -14.71
N LEU A 202 -11.43 -7.61 -15.45
CA LEU A 202 -10.53 -7.15 -16.53
C LEU A 202 -9.19 -6.68 -15.98
N LEU A 203 -9.18 -5.96 -14.85
CA LEU A 203 -7.95 -5.54 -14.17
C LEU A 203 -7.12 -6.74 -13.73
N ALA A 204 -7.74 -7.72 -13.06
CA ALA A 204 -7.06 -8.94 -12.62
C ALA A 204 -6.50 -9.74 -13.81
N ALA A 205 -7.25 -9.86 -14.91
CA ALA A 205 -6.80 -10.51 -16.13
C ALA A 205 -5.64 -9.74 -16.80
N GLY A 206 -5.69 -8.41 -16.82
CA GLY A 206 -4.61 -7.54 -17.32
C GLY A 206 -3.32 -7.73 -16.53
N LEU A 207 -3.41 -7.72 -15.19
CA LEU A 207 -2.27 -7.99 -14.30
C LEU A 207 -1.69 -9.39 -14.51
N ALA A 208 -2.56 -10.39 -14.60
CA ALA A 208 -2.15 -11.80 -14.78
C ALA A 208 -1.47 -12.05 -16.13
N SER A 209 -1.94 -11.43 -17.19
CA SER A 209 -1.41 -11.61 -18.55
C SER A 209 -0.27 -10.65 -18.90
N GLY A 210 -0.01 -9.62 -18.08
CA GLY A 210 0.90 -8.52 -18.41
C GLY A 210 0.39 -7.62 -19.53
N ASN A 211 -0.89 -7.72 -19.89
CA ASN A 211 -1.50 -6.86 -20.92
C ASN A 211 -1.95 -5.52 -20.31
N LEU A 212 -1.06 -4.55 -20.34
CA LEU A 212 -1.28 -3.22 -19.76
C LEU A 212 -2.20 -2.32 -20.61
N THR A 213 -2.48 -2.67 -21.88
CA THR A 213 -3.32 -1.86 -22.78
C THR A 213 -4.77 -1.77 -22.30
N VAL A 214 -5.20 -2.68 -21.44
CA VAL A 214 -6.56 -2.68 -20.87
C VAL A 214 -6.71 -1.72 -19.68
N PHE A 215 -5.61 -1.18 -19.12
CA PHE A 215 -5.63 -0.42 -17.85
C PHE A 215 -6.51 0.82 -17.91
N LYS A 216 -6.50 1.56 -19.03
CA LYS A 216 -7.38 2.73 -19.25
C LYS A 216 -8.84 2.41 -18.94
N GLU A 217 -9.34 1.28 -19.42
CA GLU A 217 -10.71 0.84 -19.15
C GLU A 217 -10.82 0.07 -17.85
N ALA A 218 -9.89 -0.85 -17.57
CA ALA A 218 -9.93 -1.74 -16.43
C ALA A 218 -9.89 -1.02 -15.07
N MET A 219 -9.23 0.15 -14.98
CA MET A 219 -9.10 0.90 -13.73
C MET A 219 -10.28 1.84 -13.43
N ARG A 220 -11.31 1.84 -14.25
CA ARG A 220 -12.54 2.60 -13.98
C ARG A 220 -13.31 1.98 -12.83
N ASP A 221 -13.90 2.84 -12.00
CA ASP A 221 -14.56 2.44 -10.75
C ASP A 221 -15.86 3.20 -10.53
N ARG A 222 -16.85 2.52 -9.96
CA ARG A 222 -18.12 3.09 -9.50
C ARG A 222 -18.42 2.82 -8.04
N LEU A 223 -17.50 2.16 -7.34
CA LEU A 223 -17.75 1.70 -5.97
C LEU A 223 -17.24 2.68 -4.92
N HIS A 224 -16.08 3.30 -5.14
CA HIS A 224 -15.48 4.14 -4.11
C HIS A 224 -14.97 5.50 -4.61
N GLN A 225 -14.32 5.57 -5.77
CA GLN A 225 -13.69 6.82 -6.27
C GLN A 225 -14.71 7.96 -6.47
N PRO A 226 -15.90 7.74 -7.04
CA PRO A 226 -16.88 8.81 -7.21
C PRO A 226 -17.33 9.43 -5.87
N TYR A 227 -17.44 8.63 -4.82
CA TYR A 227 -17.83 9.09 -3.49
C TYR A 227 -16.70 9.80 -2.76
N ARG A 228 -15.46 9.32 -2.94
CA ARG A 228 -14.25 9.93 -2.37
C ARG A 228 -13.85 11.24 -3.07
N ALA A 229 -14.38 11.52 -4.25
CA ALA A 229 -14.11 12.76 -4.98
C ALA A 229 -14.44 14.03 -4.14
N ALA A 230 -15.41 13.96 -3.25
CA ALA A 230 -15.72 15.06 -2.32
C ALA A 230 -14.60 15.34 -1.31
N LEU A 231 -13.69 14.39 -1.07
CA LEU A 231 -12.56 14.51 -0.14
C LEU A 231 -11.24 14.79 -0.88
N VAL A 232 -11.21 14.60 -2.20
CA VAL A 232 -10.02 14.76 -3.04
C VAL A 232 -10.40 15.65 -4.23
N PRO A 233 -10.30 16.98 -4.07
CA PRO A 233 -10.65 17.91 -5.15
C PRO A 233 -9.84 17.64 -6.42
N GLY A 234 -10.51 17.71 -7.59
CA GLY A 234 -9.89 17.39 -8.88
C GLY A 234 -9.75 15.89 -9.18
N LEU A 235 -10.15 14.98 -8.25
CA LEU A 235 -9.94 13.55 -8.44
C LEU A 235 -10.49 13.03 -9.78
N LEU A 236 -11.76 13.29 -10.08
CA LEU A 236 -12.37 12.75 -11.30
C LEU A 236 -11.71 13.30 -12.57
N GLU A 237 -11.33 14.59 -12.56
CA GLU A 237 -10.59 15.21 -13.67
C GLU A 237 -9.23 14.55 -13.88
N LEU A 238 -8.49 14.28 -12.78
CA LEU A 238 -7.21 13.58 -12.82
C LEU A 238 -7.37 12.16 -13.38
N LEU A 239 -8.37 11.40 -12.91
CA LEU A 239 -8.60 10.02 -13.34
C LEU A 239 -9.00 9.91 -14.83
N GLU A 240 -9.88 10.80 -15.29
CA GLU A 240 -10.38 10.80 -16.65
C GLU A 240 -9.36 11.36 -17.65
N GLY A 241 -8.64 12.41 -17.26
CA GLY A 241 -7.71 13.09 -18.15
C GLY A 241 -6.32 12.46 -18.23
N ALA A 242 -5.82 11.81 -17.16
CA ALA A 242 -4.46 11.26 -17.19
C ALA A 242 -4.21 10.27 -18.37
N PRO A 243 -5.13 9.35 -18.72
CA PRO A 243 -4.95 8.47 -19.87
C PRO A 243 -4.88 9.20 -21.22
N GLU A 244 -5.52 10.36 -21.35
CA GLU A 244 -5.48 11.19 -22.58
C GLU A 244 -4.13 11.93 -22.72
N HIS A 245 -3.34 11.98 -21.63
CA HIS A 245 -2.04 12.64 -21.59
C HIS A 245 -0.86 11.67 -21.44
N GLY A 246 -1.09 10.36 -21.70
CA GLY A 246 -0.01 9.37 -21.80
C GLY A 246 0.06 8.35 -20.64
N ALA A 247 -0.84 8.43 -19.66
CA ALA A 247 -0.96 7.35 -18.69
C ALA A 247 -1.67 6.12 -19.31
N LEU A 248 -1.23 4.92 -18.93
CA LEU A 248 -1.92 3.66 -19.26
C LEU A 248 -3.26 3.55 -18.54
N GLY A 249 -3.35 4.11 -17.34
CA GLY A 249 -4.53 4.16 -16.48
C GLY A 249 -4.21 4.94 -15.22
N ALA A 250 -5.24 5.42 -14.54
CA ALA A 250 -5.12 6.16 -13.30
C ALA A 250 -6.15 5.71 -12.26
N ALA A 251 -5.79 5.76 -10.98
CA ALA A 251 -6.67 5.45 -9.87
C ALA A 251 -6.29 6.24 -8.61
N LEU A 252 -7.26 6.41 -7.73
CA LEU A 252 -7.00 6.82 -6.35
C LEU A 252 -6.17 5.75 -5.65
N SER A 253 -5.06 6.12 -5.03
CA SER A 253 -4.19 5.20 -4.30
C SER A 253 -4.77 4.89 -2.93
N GLY A 254 -5.24 3.67 -2.73
CA GLY A 254 -5.87 3.24 -1.49
C GLY A 254 -7.07 4.10 -1.09
N ALA A 255 -7.00 4.70 0.11
CA ALA A 255 -8.01 5.65 0.59
C ALA A 255 -7.83 7.06 0.00
N GLY A 256 -6.69 7.35 -0.60
CA GLY A 256 -6.25 8.67 -1.03
C GLY A 256 -5.43 9.40 0.05
N PRO A 257 -5.12 10.69 -0.17
CA PRO A 257 -5.53 11.53 -1.29
C PRO A 257 -4.65 11.35 -2.53
N SER A 258 -3.60 10.52 -2.51
CA SER A 258 -2.72 10.34 -3.67
C SER A 258 -3.43 9.69 -4.85
N VAL A 259 -3.05 10.11 -6.05
CA VAL A 259 -3.49 9.53 -7.32
C VAL A 259 -2.31 8.84 -7.97
N LEU A 260 -2.53 7.62 -8.44
CA LEU A 260 -1.58 6.78 -9.13
C LEU A 260 -1.86 6.82 -10.62
N CYS A 261 -0.84 7.12 -11.43
CA CYS A 261 -0.87 7.01 -12.88
C CYS A 261 0.18 5.97 -13.33
N PHE A 262 -0.24 4.92 -14.02
CA PHE A 262 0.69 3.97 -14.62
C PHE A 262 1.16 4.46 -15.99
N TYR A 263 2.41 4.18 -16.34
CA TYR A 263 3.00 4.49 -17.64
C TYR A 263 4.08 3.46 -18.00
N GLU A 264 4.43 3.36 -19.28
CA GLU A 264 5.56 2.54 -19.72
C GLU A 264 6.87 3.31 -19.61
N GLU A 265 7.94 2.61 -19.22
CA GLU A 265 9.30 3.15 -19.21
C GLU A 265 9.63 3.79 -20.57
N ASN A 266 10.29 4.94 -20.57
CA ASN A 266 10.59 5.78 -21.71
C ASN A 266 9.41 6.58 -22.30
N THR A 267 8.22 6.59 -21.68
CA THR A 267 7.15 7.52 -22.04
C THR A 267 7.58 8.95 -21.73
N ASP A 268 7.36 9.88 -22.67
CA ASP A 268 7.48 11.30 -22.36
C ASP A 268 6.35 11.75 -21.45
N LEU A 269 6.69 12.06 -20.21
CA LEU A 269 5.75 12.47 -19.16
C LEU A 269 5.46 13.97 -19.15
N SER A 270 6.05 14.76 -20.03
CA SER A 270 5.91 16.23 -20.00
C SER A 270 4.44 16.66 -20.10
N GLY A 271 3.69 16.07 -21.02
CA GLY A 271 2.25 16.32 -21.19
C GLY A 271 1.43 15.88 -19.99
N LEU A 272 1.71 14.66 -19.46
CA LEU A 272 1.02 14.14 -18.28
C LEU A 272 1.29 15.01 -17.04
N LYS A 273 2.55 15.34 -16.77
CA LYS A 273 2.91 16.20 -15.63
C LYS A 273 2.30 17.59 -15.73
N ALA A 274 2.30 18.19 -16.92
CA ALA A 274 1.68 19.49 -17.14
C ALA A 274 0.17 19.45 -16.91
N PHE A 275 -0.52 18.42 -17.39
CA PHE A 275 -1.94 18.20 -17.13
C PHE A 275 -2.23 18.05 -15.64
N LEU A 276 -1.54 17.13 -14.95
CA LEU A 276 -1.73 16.87 -13.52
C LEU A 276 -1.51 18.15 -12.68
N THR A 277 -0.42 18.88 -12.98
CA THR A 277 -0.12 20.16 -12.30
C THR A 277 -1.22 21.18 -12.55
N GLY A 278 -1.71 21.33 -13.80
CA GLY A 278 -2.77 22.27 -14.13
C GLY A 278 -4.07 22.00 -13.38
N VAL A 279 -4.48 20.73 -13.24
CA VAL A 279 -5.67 20.36 -12.45
C VAL A 279 -5.45 20.69 -10.97
N LEU A 280 -4.29 20.35 -10.39
CA LEU A 280 -3.98 20.64 -9.00
C LEU A 280 -3.99 22.15 -8.70
N GLU A 281 -3.42 22.96 -9.59
CA GLU A 281 -3.41 24.43 -9.47
C GLU A 281 -4.83 25.01 -9.54
N GLN A 282 -5.69 24.52 -10.44
CA GLN A 282 -7.10 24.93 -10.53
C GLN A 282 -7.88 24.67 -9.24
N HIS A 283 -7.55 23.58 -8.54
CA HIS A 283 -8.16 23.25 -7.25
C HIS A 283 -7.40 23.80 -6.03
N GLY A 284 -6.31 24.56 -6.24
CA GLY A 284 -5.49 25.16 -5.17
C GLY A 284 -4.76 24.11 -4.30
N ILE A 285 -4.40 22.97 -4.87
CA ILE A 285 -3.78 21.85 -4.15
C ILE A 285 -2.27 21.83 -4.38
N ALA A 286 -1.50 21.94 -3.29
CA ALA A 286 -0.08 21.66 -3.30
C ALA A 286 0.14 20.14 -3.30
N ALA A 287 0.88 19.62 -4.27
CA ALA A 287 1.23 18.21 -4.37
C ALA A 287 2.66 18.03 -4.91
N LEU A 288 3.25 16.88 -4.60
CA LEU A 288 4.47 16.40 -5.24
C LEU A 288 4.10 15.43 -6.38
N LEU A 289 4.87 15.45 -7.45
CA LEU A 289 4.82 14.44 -8.51
C LEU A 289 6.06 13.56 -8.37
N GLU A 290 5.87 12.29 -8.03
CA GLU A 290 6.94 11.35 -7.76
C GLU A 290 6.87 10.16 -8.70
N GLU A 291 7.98 9.89 -9.40
CA GLU A 291 8.13 8.67 -10.20
C GLU A 291 8.67 7.56 -9.33
N LEU A 292 7.91 6.49 -9.15
CA LEU A 292 8.33 5.35 -8.34
C LEU A 292 8.44 4.07 -9.18
N PRO A 293 9.55 3.34 -9.03
CA PRO A 293 9.63 1.98 -9.51
C PRO A 293 8.67 1.07 -8.75
N LEU A 294 8.18 0.04 -9.43
CA LEU A 294 7.40 -1.01 -8.78
C LEU A 294 8.33 -1.98 -8.07
N ASP A 295 7.85 -2.56 -6.99
CA ASP A 295 8.58 -3.58 -6.23
C ASP A 295 8.01 -4.98 -6.52
N ASN A 296 8.85 -5.88 -7.01
CA ASN A 296 8.48 -7.29 -7.22
C ASN A 296 9.04 -8.20 -6.11
N ALA A 297 9.80 -7.68 -5.17
CA ALA A 297 10.45 -8.50 -4.16
C ALA A 297 9.58 -8.70 -2.90
N GLY A 298 8.81 -7.68 -2.51
CA GLY A 298 8.11 -7.65 -1.23
C GLY A 298 9.07 -7.39 -0.06
N VAL A 299 8.68 -7.90 1.11
CA VAL A 299 9.49 -7.73 2.31
C VAL A 299 10.87 -8.38 2.17
N GLN A 300 11.91 -7.67 2.58
CA GLN A 300 13.30 -8.12 2.55
C GLN A 300 13.85 -8.21 3.97
N ILE A 301 14.66 -9.23 4.25
CA ILE A 301 15.17 -9.53 5.58
C ILE A 301 16.68 -9.70 5.49
N GLU A 302 17.42 -9.01 6.37
CA GLU A 302 18.84 -9.19 6.59
C GLU A 302 19.09 -9.46 8.07
N THR A 303 19.97 -10.44 8.37
CA THR A 303 20.40 -10.73 9.75
C THR A 303 21.92 -10.50 9.82
N ARG A 304 22.34 -9.68 10.74
CA ARG A 304 23.75 -9.29 10.94
C ARG A 304 24.23 -9.64 12.32
#